data_97ab2e65902b741533bb9bfcb24a00f8
#
_entry.id   97ab2e65902b741533bb9bfcb24a00f8
#
_cell.length_a   1.000
_cell.length_b   1.000
_cell.length_c   1.000
_cell.angle_alpha   90.00
_cell.angle_beta   90.00
_cell.angle_gamma   90.00
#
_symmetry.space_group_name_H-M   'P 1'
#
loop_
_entity.id
_entity.type
_entity.pdbx_description
1 polymer ?
#
loop_
_entity_poly.entity_id
_entity_poly.type
_entity_poly.pdbx_seq_one_letter_code
_entity_poly.pdbx_strand_id
1 'polypeptide(L)'
;MDKTKARLVLRFLLVALFGLIVLSIGIAFVADKLLPEALAEWVHQENAGEFGVAEVVGLLFWGAGLFLFFVSMVGLFCYQRWAAWMMALVIAVFSIQLLFSPTVEPGVLSLMGSLSDVLTGLVLGIAFFTDALQPGE
;
A
#
# COMPACT_ATOMS: atom_id res chain seq x y z
N MET A 1 -12.77 -20.97 10.84
CA MET A 1 -11.59 -21.46 10.07
C MET A 1 -10.56 -21.93 11.09
N ASP A 2 -9.97 -23.10 10.90
CA ASP A 2 -8.92 -23.61 11.79
C ASP A 2 -7.74 -22.60 11.85
N LYS A 3 -7.16 -22.39 13.05
CA LYS A 3 -6.10 -21.42 13.32
C LYS A 3 -4.88 -21.60 12.40
N THR A 4 -4.50 -22.87 12.15
CA THR A 4 -3.39 -23.21 11.26
C THR A 4 -3.68 -22.80 9.82
N LYS A 5 -4.89 -23.04 9.34
CA LYS A 5 -5.33 -22.61 8.00
C LYS A 5 -5.40 -21.09 7.88
N ALA A 6 -5.91 -20.39 8.92
CA ALA A 6 -5.96 -18.95 8.94
C ALA A 6 -4.56 -18.31 8.84
N ARG A 7 -3.59 -18.85 9.57
CA ARG A 7 -2.19 -18.40 9.53
C ARG A 7 -1.53 -18.64 8.17
N LEU A 8 -1.79 -19.80 7.56
CA LEU A 8 -1.26 -20.10 6.23
C LEU A 8 -1.83 -19.18 5.17
N VAL A 9 -3.14 -18.95 5.18
CA VAL A 9 -3.80 -18.01 4.24
C VAL A 9 -3.29 -16.59 4.45
N LEU A 10 -3.15 -16.14 5.71
CA LEU A 10 -2.61 -14.81 6.03
C LEU A 10 -1.19 -14.64 5.45
N ARG A 11 -0.31 -15.61 5.65
CA ARG A 11 1.05 -15.56 5.07
C ARG A 11 1.05 -15.52 3.55
N PHE A 12 0.21 -16.34 2.92
CA PHE A 12 0.09 -16.35 1.47
C PHE A 12 -0.36 -14.98 0.93
N LEU A 13 -1.38 -14.38 1.56
CA LEU A 13 -1.88 -13.06 1.16
C LEU A 13 -0.83 -11.96 1.38
N LEU A 14 -0.06 -12.01 2.48
CA LEU A 14 1.03 -11.06 2.72
C LEU A 14 2.14 -11.17 1.68
N VAL A 15 2.52 -12.39 1.29
CA VAL A 15 3.52 -12.61 0.22
C VAL A 15 2.98 -12.12 -1.13
N ALA A 16 1.72 -12.39 -1.44
CA ALA A 16 1.08 -11.91 -2.66
C ALA A 16 1.01 -10.38 -2.70
N LEU A 17 0.62 -9.76 -1.59
CA LEU A 17 0.57 -8.30 -1.45
C LEU A 17 1.96 -7.67 -1.61
N PHE A 18 2.98 -8.24 -0.95
CA PHE A 18 4.36 -7.78 -1.09
C PHE A 18 4.84 -7.88 -2.55
N GLY A 19 4.60 -9.02 -3.20
CA GLY A 19 4.96 -9.23 -4.61
C GLY A 19 4.28 -8.22 -5.54
N LEU A 20 3.00 -7.92 -5.29
CA LEU A 20 2.25 -6.95 -6.08
C LEU A 20 2.79 -5.53 -5.89
N ILE A 21 3.17 -5.15 -4.66
CA ILE A 21 3.78 -3.83 -4.37
C ILE A 21 5.13 -3.70 -5.08
N VAL A 22 5.99 -4.72 -4.99
CA VAL A 22 7.30 -4.71 -5.68
C VAL A 22 7.11 -4.60 -7.19
N LEU A 23 6.14 -5.31 -7.76
CA LEU A 23 5.81 -5.23 -9.17
C LEU A 23 5.30 -3.83 -9.55
N SER A 24 4.43 -3.24 -8.74
CA SER A 24 3.91 -1.88 -8.95
C SER A 24 5.03 -0.84 -8.93
N ILE A 25 5.97 -0.95 -8.00
CA ILE A 25 7.16 -0.08 -7.93
C ILE A 25 8.00 -0.26 -9.22
N GLY A 26 8.22 -1.50 -9.67
CA GLY A 26 8.96 -1.76 -10.91
C GLY A 26 8.29 -1.12 -12.14
N ILE A 27 6.97 -1.19 -12.23
CA ILE A 27 6.21 -0.56 -13.33
C ILE A 27 6.23 0.96 -13.21
N ALA A 28 6.20 1.52 -11.98
CA ALA A 28 6.27 2.96 -11.78
C ALA A 28 7.52 3.61 -12.40
N PHE A 29 8.65 2.90 -12.43
CA PHE A 29 9.87 3.39 -13.10
C PHE A 29 9.74 3.53 -14.65
N VAL A 30 8.75 2.90 -15.25
CA VAL A 30 8.46 3.01 -16.68
C VAL A 30 7.11 3.66 -16.94
N ALA A 31 6.47 4.18 -15.90
CA ALA A 31 5.12 4.74 -15.93
C ALA A 31 4.98 5.88 -16.97
N ASP A 32 5.98 6.77 -17.04
CA ASP A 32 5.98 7.89 -17.98
C ASP A 32 5.87 7.44 -19.44
N LYS A 33 6.41 6.26 -19.79
CA LYS A 33 6.33 5.67 -21.12
C LYS A 33 4.97 5.04 -21.42
N LEU A 34 4.15 4.83 -20.40
CA LEU A 34 2.81 4.22 -20.48
C LEU A 34 1.70 5.28 -20.55
N LEU A 35 2.04 6.56 -20.30
CA LEU A 35 1.10 7.67 -20.42
C LEU A 35 1.01 8.17 -21.87
N PRO A 36 -0.19 8.58 -22.34
CA PRO A 36 -0.32 9.35 -23.56
C PRO A 36 0.50 10.64 -23.50
N GLU A 37 1.11 11.07 -24.61
CA GLU A 37 2.01 12.23 -24.68
C GLU A 37 1.44 13.49 -24.04
N ALA A 38 0.16 13.80 -24.28
CA ALA A 38 -0.51 14.97 -23.70
C ALA A 38 -0.59 14.94 -22.17
N LEU A 39 -0.74 13.75 -21.57
CA LEU A 39 -0.77 13.59 -20.11
C LEU A 39 0.64 13.57 -19.52
N ALA A 40 1.60 13.01 -20.23
CA ALA A 40 3.01 13.02 -19.82
C ALA A 40 3.55 14.47 -19.76
N GLU A 41 3.25 15.30 -20.77
CA GLU A 41 3.61 16.73 -20.77
C GLU A 41 2.99 17.48 -19.59
N TRP A 42 1.73 17.22 -19.28
CA TRP A 42 1.05 17.85 -18.15
C TRP A 42 1.72 17.48 -16.81
N VAL A 43 2.01 16.19 -16.60
CA VAL A 43 2.72 15.72 -15.38
C VAL A 43 4.13 16.32 -15.28
N HIS A 44 4.84 16.44 -16.40
CA HIS A 44 6.16 17.07 -16.41
C HIS A 44 6.10 18.56 -16.08
N GLN A 45 5.09 19.29 -16.56
CA GLN A 45 4.90 20.71 -16.23
C GLN A 45 4.56 20.91 -14.75
N GLU A 46 3.71 20.05 -14.18
CA GLU A 46 3.35 20.12 -12.78
C GLU A 46 4.54 19.79 -11.87
N ASN A 47 5.40 18.83 -12.26
CA ASN A 47 6.61 18.47 -11.52
C ASN A 47 7.80 19.44 -11.74
N ALA A 48 7.73 20.34 -12.73
CA ALA A 48 8.79 21.33 -12.99
C ALA A 48 8.78 22.54 -12.03
N GLY A 49 7.84 22.60 -11.09
CA GLY A 49 7.79 23.60 -10.03
C GLY A 49 9.01 23.50 -9.10
N GLU A 50 9.39 24.63 -8.48
CA GLU A 50 10.46 24.64 -7.48
C GLU A 50 10.08 23.74 -6.30
N PHE A 51 11.02 22.90 -5.85
CA PHE A 51 10.86 22.04 -4.67
C PHE A 51 10.64 22.91 -3.43
N GLY A 52 9.39 23.09 -3.03
CA GLY A 52 8.99 23.86 -1.87
C GLY A 52 8.99 23.01 -0.58
N VAL A 53 8.84 23.70 0.56
CA VAL A 53 8.74 23.05 1.87
C VAL A 53 7.56 22.06 1.93
N ALA A 54 6.46 22.38 1.25
CA ALA A 54 5.27 21.53 1.20
C ALA A 54 5.54 20.16 0.53
N GLU A 55 6.34 20.15 -0.54
CA GLU A 55 6.71 18.91 -1.25
C GLU A 55 7.65 18.05 -0.43
N VAL A 56 8.62 18.68 0.26
CA VAL A 56 9.51 17.94 1.19
C VAL A 56 8.71 17.32 2.33
N VAL A 57 7.76 18.04 2.92
CA VAL A 57 6.87 17.50 3.97
C VAL A 57 6.00 16.37 3.41
N GLY A 58 5.47 16.53 2.22
CA GLY A 58 4.72 15.49 1.52
C GLY A 58 5.54 14.22 1.31
N LEU A 59 6.77 14.35 0.81
CA LEU A 59 7.69 13.23 0.59
C LEU A 59 8.04 12.50 1.89
N LEU A 60 8.30 13.26 2.97
CA LEU A 60 8.56 12.68 4.29
C LEU A 60 7.33 11.95 4.84
N PHE A 61 6.14 12.50 4.64
CA PHE A 61 4.89 11.87 5.06
C PHE A 61 4.66 10.55 4.31
N TRP A 62 4.82 10.54 2.98
CA TRP A 62 4.70 9.34 2.16
C TRP A 62 5.74 8.29 2.53
N GLY A 63 7.00 8.71 2.69
CA GLY A 63 8.08 7.81 3.11
C GLY A 63 7.84 7.19 4.47
N ALA A 64 7.41 7.98 5.46
CA ALA A 64 7.06 7.49 6.79
C ALA A 64 5.88 6.51 6.75
N GLY A 65 4.83 6.82 5.98
CA GLY A 65 3.68 5.95 5.82
C GLY A 65 4.03 4.62 5.16
N LEU A 66 4.83 4.65 4.10
CA LEU A 66 5.32 3.44 3.44
C LEU A 66 6.18 2.59 4.40
N PHE A 67 7.06 3.22 5.17
CA PHE A 67 7.86 2.53 6.19
C PHE A 67 6.97 1.86 7.24
N LEU A 68 5.99 2.57 7.80
CA LEU A 68 5.05 2.01 8.78
C LEU A 68 4.21 0.88 8.19
N PHE A 69 3.85 0.98 6.92
CA PHE A 69 3.15 -0.10 6.21
C PHE A 69 3.99 -1.37 6.14
N PHE A 70 5.28 -1.27 5.76
CA PHE A 70 6.18 -2.43 5.74
C PHE A 70 6.43 -3.00 7.14
N VAL A 71 6.61 -2.16 8.16
CA VAL A 71 6.72 -2.61 9.56
C VAL A 71 5.47 -3.37 9.99
N SER A 72 4.28 -2.90 9.59
CA SER A 72 3.01 -3.60 9.84
C SER A 72 2.96 -4.96 9.14
N MET A 73 3.42 -5.06 7.88
CA MET A 73 3.47 -6.33 7.17
C MET A 73 4.37 -7.34 7.89
N VAL A 74 5.57 -6.92 8.33
CA VAL A 74 6.48 -7.77 9.10
C VAL A 74 5.85 -8.19 10.42
N GLY A 75 5.19 -7.27 11.13
CA GLY A 75 4.47 -7.56 12.37
C GLY A 75 3.33 -8.58 12.16
N LEU A 76 2.57 -8.49 11.08
CA LEU A 76 1.54 -9.46 10.72
C LEU A 76 2.11 -10.83 10.34
N PHE A 77 3.27 -10.83 9.69
CA PHE A 77 3.99 -12.08 9.40
C PHE A 77 4.43 -12.80 10.68
N CYS A 78 4.74 -12.02 11.74
CA CYS A 78 5.04 -12.49 13.09
C CYS A 78 3.78 -12.68 13.96
N TYR A 79 2.57 -12.59 13.38
CA TYR A 79 1.28 -12.75 14.07
C TYR A 79 1.03 -11.75 15.22
N GLN A 80 1.59 -10.54 15.12
CA GLN A 80 1.42 -9.49 16.12
C GLN A 80 0.12 -8.72 15.92
N ARG A 81 -0.73 -8.64 16.96
CA ARG A 81 -2.05 -7.96 16.87
C ARG A 81 -1.94 -6.45 16.63
N TRP A 82 -0.93 -5.80 17.23
CA TRP A 82 -0.71 -4.37 17.04
C TRP A 82 -0.47 -3.99 15.58
N ALA A 83 0.14 -4.91 14.81
CA ALA A 83 0.45 -4.69 13.40
C ALA A 83 -0.81 -4.56 12.53
N ALA A 84 -1.89 -5.30 12.86
CA ALA A 84 -3.16 -5.16 12.15
C ALA A 84 -3.78 -3.77 12.38
N TRP A 85 -3.75 -3.27 13.62
CA TRP A 85 -4.24 -1.93 13.93
C TRP A 85 -3.40 -0.83 13.27
N MET A 86 -2.08 -0.99 13.29
CA MET A 86 -1.16 -0.04 12.63
C MET A 86 -1.38 -0.01 11.13
N MET A 87 -1.53 -1.17 10.48
CA MET A 87 -1.83 -1.26 9.05
C MET A 87 -3.17 -0.58 8.72
N ALA A 88 -4.22 -0.85 9.49
CA ALA A 88 -5.52 -0.22 9.31
C ALA A 88 -5.45 1.32 9.45
N LEU A 89 -4.70 1.81 10.45
CA LEU A 89 -4.51 3.25 10.67
C LEU A 89 -3.76 3.90 9.49
N VAL A 90 -2.67 3.29 9.03
CA VAL A 90 -1.90 3.80 7.88
C VAL A 90 -2.80 3.90 6.65
N ILE A 91 -3.56 2.86 6.35
CA ILE A 91 -4.47 2.86 5.19
C ILE A 91 -5.54 3.95 5.33
N ALA A 92 -6.15 4.10 6.51
CA ALA A 92 -7.17 5.13 6.75
C ALA A 92 -6.60 6.54 6.52
N VAL A 93 -5.38 6.82 7.01
CA VAL A 93 -4.72 8.11 6.83
C VAL A 93 -4.43 8.38 5.35
N PHE A 94 -3.90 7.38 4.61
CA PHE A 94 -3.64 7.54 3.19
C PHE A 94 -4.93 7.67 2.37
N SER A 95 -5.99 6.94 2.71
CA SER A 95 -7.29 7.07 2.04
C SER A 95 -7.88 8.48 2.19
N ILE A 96 -7.74 9.09 3.36
CA ILE A 96 -8.17 10.47 3.59
C ILE A 96 -7.34 11.44 2.73
N GLN A 97 -6.03 11.24 2.63
CA GLN A 97 -5.17 12.09 1.82
C GLN A 97 -5.54 12.04 0.33
N LEU A 98 -5.89 10.85 -0.20
CA LEU A 98 -6.30 10.69 -1.60
C LEU A 98 -7.55 11.49 -1.96
N LEU A 99 -8.42 11.81 -1.00
CA LEU A 99 -9.60 12.67 -1.23
C LEU A 99 -9.22 14.11 -1.60
N PHE A 100 -8.02 14.55 -1.22
CA PHE A 100 -7.56 15.94 -1.43
C PHE A 100 -6.47 16.06 -2.50
N SER A 101 -5.97 14.95 -3.03
CA SER A 101 -4.89 14.95 -4.02
C SER A 101 -5.36 14.25 -5.29
N PRO A 102 -5.63 14.99 -6.39
CA PRO A 102 -5.88 14.36 -7.67
C PRO A 102 -4.62 13.63 -8.14
N THR A 103 -4.77 12.37 -8.54
CA THR A 103 -3.67 11.56 -9.09
C THR A 103 -3.97 11.20 -10.55
N VAL A 104 -2.98 11.37 -11.42
CA VAL A 104 -3.02 10.88 -12.80
C VAL A 104 -2.08 9.69 -12.89
N GLU A 105 -2.63 8.51 -13.07
CA GLU A 105 -1.87 7.26 -13.12
C GLU A 105 -2.19 6.47 -14.39
N PRO A 106 -1.21 5.77 -14.99
CA PRO A 106 -1.48 4.79 -16.03
C PRO A 106 -2.47 3.72 -15.54
N GLY A 107 -3.40 3.29 -16.39
CA GLY A 107 -4.44 2.33 -16.04
C GLY A 107 -3.90 1.02 -15.43
N VAL A 108 -2.68 0.61 -15.84
CA VAL A 108 -2.01 -0.57 -15.23
C VAL A 108 -1.68 -0.35 -13.77
N LEU A 109 -1.18 0.83 -13.37
CA LEU A 109 -0.89 1.15 -11.97
C LEU A 109 -2.18 1.26 -11.16
N SER A 110 -3.21 1.87 -11.71
CA SER A 110 -4.54 1.94 -11.07
C SER A 110 -5.13 0.54 -10.83
N LEU A 111 -4.99 -0.39 -11.79
CA LEU A 111 -5.41 -1.78 -11.62
C LEU A 111 -4.63 -2.47 -10.49
N MET A 112 -3.32 -2.29 -10.44
CA MET A 112 -2.47 -2.87 -9.39
C MET A 112 -2.78 -2.28 -8.03
N GLY A 113 -3.05 -0.97 -7.94
CA GLY A 113 -3.53 -0.32 -6.74
C GLY A 113 -4.81 -0.96 -6.23
N SER A 114 -5.82 -1.10 -7.08
CA SER A 114 -7.10 -1.73 -6.72
C SER A 114 -6.93 -3.18 -6.26
N LEU A 115 -6.05 -3.96 -6.89
CA LEU A 115 -5.74 -5.33 -6.44
C LEU A 115 -5.04 -5.33 -5.08
N SER A 116 -4.12 -4.39 -4.84
CA SER A 116 -3.46 -4.23 -3.54
C SER A 116 -4.46 -3.88 -2.44
N ASP A 117 -5.44 -3.02 -2.72
CA ASP A 117 -6.49 -2.64 -1.78
C ASP A 117 -7.37 -3.84 -1.41
N VAL A 118 -7.77 -4.64 -2.40
CA VAL A 118 -8.54 -5.88 -2.16
C VAL A 118 -7.73 -6.87 -1.31
N LEU A 119 -6.46 -7.11 -1.65
CA LEU A 119 -5.59 -8.01 -0.87
C LEU A 119 -5.40 -7.49 0.56
N THR A 120 -5.21 -6.19 0.72
CA THR A 120 -5.06 -5.56 2.03
C THR A 120 -6.33 -5.71 2.86
N GLY A 121 -7.50 -5.51 2.25
CA GLY A 121 -8.80 -5.76 2.89
C GLY A 121 -8.95 -7.22 3.34
N LEU A 122 -8.54 -8.18 2.53
CA LEU A 122 -8.54 -9.60 2.89
C LEU A 122 -7.57 -9.91 4.05
N VAL A 123 -6.36 -9.34 4.03
CA VAL A 123 -5.37 -9.47 5.11
C VAL A 123 -5.95 -8.96 6.43
N LEU A 124 -6.52 -7.75 6.44
CA LEU A 124 -7.16 -7.17 7.62
C LEU A 124 -8.39 -7.97 8.05
N GLY A 125 -9.20 -8.43 7.11
CA GLY A 125 -10.34 -9.29 7.39
C GLY A 125 -9.93 -10.57 8.13
N ILE A 126 -8.91 -11.26 7.66
CA ILE A 126 -8.39 -12.46 8.35
C ILE A 126 -7.78 -12.09 9.70
N ALA A 127 -7.02 -10.99 9.78
CA ALA A 127 -6.37 -10.55 11.00
C ALA A 127 -7.37 -10.21 12.12
N PHE A 128 -8.49 -9.56 11.80
CA PHE A 128 -9.48 -9.13 12.79
C PHE A 128 -10.58 -10.16 13.08
N PHE A 129 -11.00 -10.92 12.07
CA PHE A 129 -12.16 -11.80 12.18
C PHE A 129 -11.81 -13.28 12.36
N THR A 130 -10.52 -13.62 12.44
CA THR A 130 -10.09 -15.00 12.72
C THR A 130 -9.11 -15.07 13.88
N ASP A 131 -8.87 -16.28 14.38
CA ASP A 131 -7.92 -16.55 15.47
C ASP A 131 -6.45 -16.56 15.00
N ALA A 132 -6.15 -16.09 13.79
CA ALA A 132 -4.81 -16.12 13.22
C ALA A 132 -3.76 -15.41 14.08
N LEU A 133 -4.15 -14.28 14.72
CA LEU A 133 -3.28 -13.44 15.53
C LEU A 133 -3.36 -13.76 17.04
N GLN A 134 -4.12 -14.78 17.44
CA GLN A 134 -4.14 -15.17 18.85
C GLN A 134 -2.84 -15.88 19.23
N PRO A 135 -2.26 -15.57 20.42
CA PRO A 135 -1.11 -16.33 20.93
C PRO A 135 -1.46 -17.81 20.99
N GLY A 136 -0.50 -18.65 20.70
CA GLY A 136 -0.63 -20.08 20.88
C GLY A 136 -0.78 -20.38 22.37
N GLU A 137 -1.73 -21.22 22.72
CA GLU A 137 -1.73 -21.91 24.03
C GLU A 137 -0.55 -22.86 24.08
#